data_631a3b3c38925f9667ad8a12ac98417e
#
_entry.id   631a3b3c38925f9667ad8a12ac98417e
#
_cell.length_a   1.000
_cell.length_b   1.000
_cell.length_c   1.000
_cell.angle_alpha   90.00
_cell.angle_beta   90.00
_cell.angle_gamma   90.00
#
_symmetry.space_group_name_H-M   'P 1'
#
loop_
_entity.id
_entity.type
_entity.pdbx_description
1 polymer ?
#
loop_
_entity_poly.entity_id
_entity_poly.type
_entity_poly.pdbx_seq_one_letter_code
_entity_poly.pdbx_strand_id
1 'polypeptide(L)'
;MAFNKIFKKRGLLNYLIFSGILFTNTIYPNKSIALTQENIDMPKVFSYRSASCGCCKKWINHLRDNGLEVVDNIVEDVSVIKNQYQIPNNLRSCHSAQIANYSIEGHVPIESINKLFREKPNINGIAVPGMPLGSPGMEMHSHQSHSHDYENYKVFSFNKTGKTKIFDKISP
;
A
#
# COMPACT_ATOMS: atom_id res chain seq x y z
N MET A 1 25.25 -61.27 48.46
CA MET A 1 26.51 -60.91 49.22
C MET A 1 26.43 -59.37 49.30
N ALA A 2 25.92 -58.84 50.42
CA ALA A 2 26.55 -58.57 51.68
C ALA A 2 27.66 -57.50 51.55
N PHE A 3 27.45 -56.40 52.17
CA PHE A 3 27.97 -55.72 53.34
C PHE A 3 27.90 -54.21 53.10
N ASN A 4 27.11 -53.41 53.73
CA ASN A 4 26.98 -52.97 55.12
C ASN A 4 28.05 -52.00 55.60
N LYS A 5 27.53 -50.95 56.24
CA LYS A 5 28.10 -50.07 57.29
C LYS A 5 28.94 -48.88 56.84
N ILE A 6 28.94 -47.70 57.50
CA ILE A 6 28.47 -47.22 58.82
C ILE A 6 28.51 -45.70 58.83
N PHE A 7 27.53 -45.10 59.49
CA PHE A 7 27.46 -43.85 60.23
C PHE A 7 28.72 -42.99 60.40
N LYS A 8 28.55 -41.64 60.23
CA LYS A 8 28.97 -40.76 61.39
C LYS A 8 28.23 -39.40 61.27
N LYS A 9 27.47 -39.10 62.31
CA LYS A 9 26.92 -37.79 62.66
C LYS A 9 28.06 -36.83 63.10
N ARG A 10 27.87 -35.56 62.85
CA ARG A 10 28.23 -34.32 63.55
C ARG A 10 28.15 -33.18 62.57
N GLY A 11 27.55 -32.05 62.82
CA GLY A 11 27.05 -31.37 63.99
C GLY A 11 26.80 -29.93 63.52
N LEU A 12 25.78 -29.30 64.07
CA LEU A 12 25.32 -27.92 63.94
C LEU A 12 26.38 -26.91 63.53
N LEU A 13 26.02 -25.98 62.56
CA LEU A 13 26.09 -24.56 62.89
C LEU A 13 25.21 -23.77 61.95
N ASN A 14 24.19 -23.14 62.51
CA ASN A 14 23.35 -22.13 61.85
C ASN A 14 24.20 -20.94 61.40
N TYR A 15 24.15 -20.60 60.10
CA TYR A 15 24.45 -19.26 59.65
C TYR A 15 23.30 -18.80 58.75
N LEU A 16 22.41 -18.07 59.38
CA LEU A 16 21.41 -17.23 58.68
C LEU A 16 22.16 -16.08 58.04
N ILE A 17 22.51 -16.21 56.79
CA ILE A 17 22.90 -15.06 55.99
C ILE A 17 21.62 -14.59 55.28
N PHE A 18 20.98 -13.58 55.86
CA PHE A 18 19.93 -12.79 55.22
C PHE A 18 20.59 -11.96 54.13
N SER A 19 20.73 -12.53 52.95
CA SER A 19 21.17 -11.78 51.78
C SER A 19 19.92 -11.05 51.23
N GLY A 20 19.76 -9.80 51.64
CA GLY A 20 18.77 -8.88 51.12
C GLY A 20 19.06 -8.64 49.62
N ILE A 21 18.32 -9.32 48.77
CA ILE A 21 18.29 -9.00 47.34
C ILE A 21 17.51 -7.69 47.20
N LEU A 22 18.24 -6.59 47.08
CA LEU A 22 17.71 -5.31 46.65
C LEU A 22 17.24 -5.48 45.19
N PHE A 23 15.95 -5.70 45.00
CA PHE A 23 15.33 -5.56 43.70
C PHE A 23 15.38 -4.08 43.30
N THR A 24 16.43 -3.68 42.59
CA THR A 24 16.44 -2.41 41.91
C THR A 24 15.43 -2.52 40.75
N ASN A 25 14.25 -1.93 40.93
CA ASN A 25 13.31 -1.70 39.85
C ASN A 25 13.97 -0.75 38.85
N THR A 26 14.68 -1.29 37.87
CA THR A 26 15.08 -0.54 36.68
C THR A 26 13.82 -0.25 35.89
N ILE A 27 13.26 0.94 36.06
CA ILE A 27 12.22 1.49 35.22
C ILE A 27 12.86 1.72 33.84
N TYR A 28 12.69 0.75 32.93
CA TYR A 28 12.99 0.99 31.53
C TYR A 28 11.99 1.99 31.00
N PRO A 29 12.42 3.17 30.53
CA PRO A 29 11.49 4.09 29.90
C PRO A 29 10.94 3.38 28.66
N ASN A 30 9.65 3.06 28.71
CA ASN A 30 8.94 2.52 27.56
C ASN A 30 8.89 3.63 26.51
N LYS A 31 9.90 3.67 25.61
CA LYS A 31 9.94 4.58 24.49
C LYS A 31 8.86 4.14 23.55
N SER A 32 7.65 4.65 23.75
CA SER A 32 6.59 4.57 22.75
C SER A 32 7.14 5.16 21.46
N ILE A 33 7.48 4.28 20.52
CA ILE A 33 7.77 4.69 19.15
C ILE A 33 6.41 5.14 18.62
N ALA A 34 6.12 6.43 18.76
CA ALA A 34 5.07 7.04 17.98
C ALA A 34 5.47 6.82 16.52
N LEU A 35 4.75 5.94 15.84
CA LEU A 35 4.79 5.85 14.39
C LEU A 35 4.29 7.20 13.90
N THR A 36 5.22 8.12 13.67
CA THR A 36 4.93 9.33 12.91
C THR A 36 4.50 8.84 11.55
N GLN A 37 3.20 8.89 11.30
CA GLN A 37 2.64 8.73 9.97
C GLN A 37 3.26 9.88 9.16
N GLU A 38 4.31 9.57 8.39
CA GLU A 38 4.87 10.53 7.45
C GLU A 38 3.73 10.98 6.56
N ASN A 39 3.33 12.22 6.75
CA ASN A 39 2.34 12.87 5.90
C ASN A 39 3.07 13.09 4.56
N ILE A 40 2.93 12.13 3.64
CA ILE A 40 3.49 12.27 2.29
C ILE A 40 2.68 13.38 1.64
N ASP A 41 3.29 14.57 1.54
CA ASP A 41 2.71 15.68 0.78
C ASP A 41 2.65 15.25 -0.69
N MET A 42 1.46 14.77 -1.08
CA MET A 42 1.24 14.21 -2.40
C MET A 42 1.11 15.33 -3.42
N PRO A 43 1.88 15.28 -4.52
CA PRO A 43 1.76 16.27 -5.59
C PRO A 43 0.36 16.26 -6.21
N LYS A 44 -0.05 17.43 -6.73
CA LYS A 44 -1.32 17.58 -7.46
C LYS A 44 -1.43 16.57 -8.61
N VAL A 45 -2.61 16.00 -8.78
CA VAL A 45 -2.97 15.08 -9.86
C VAL A 45 -3.57 15.84 -11.01
N PHE A 46 -3.06 15.65 -12.22
CA PHE A 46 -3.67 16.16 -13.46
C PHE A 46 -4.32 14.99 -14.20
N SER A 47 -5.63 14.87 -14.14
CA SER A 47 -6.38 13.81 -14.80
C SER A 47 -6.90 14.28 -16.15
N TYR A 48 -6.93 13.39 -17.16
CA TYR A 48 -7.40 13.63 -18.51
C TYR A 48 -8.40 12.52 -18.92
N ARG A 49 -9.62 12.89 -19.21
CA ARG A 49 -10.71 11.98 -19.57
C ARG A 49 -11.66 12.57 -20.60
N SER A 50 -12.48 11.74 -21.24
CA SER A 50 -13.60 12.22 -22.03
C SER A 50 -14.75 12.73 -21.14
N ALA A 51 -15.56 13.63 -21.64
CA ALA A 51 -16.72 14.19 -20.93
C ALA A 51 -17.72 13.10 -20.50
N SER A 52 -17.91 12.08 -21.32
CA SER A 52 -18.88 10.98 -21.11
C SER A 52 -18.38 9.88 -20.15
N CYS A 53 -17.10 9.90 -19.73
CA CYS A 53 -16.55 8.86 -18.88
C CYS A 53 -16.99 9.00 -17.41
N GLY A 54 -18.10 8.35 -17.05
CA GLY A 54 -18.65 8.39 -15.68
C GLY A 54 -17.78 7.66 -14.67
N CYS A 55 -17.22 6.50 -15.00
CA CYS A 55 -16.30 5.76 -14.13
C CYS A 55 -15.01 6.52 -13.85
N CYS A 56 -14.49 7.27 -14.85
CA CYS A 56 -13.33 8.13 -14.67
C CYS A 56 -13.59 9.23 -13.63
N LYS A 57 -14.81 9.84 -13.66
CA LYS A 57 -15.20 10.83 -12.64
C LYS A 57 -15.27 10.21 -11.25
N LYS A 58 -15.76 8.97 -11.12
CA LYS A 58 -15.77 8.26 -9.84
C LYS A 58 -14.34 7.98 -9.34
N TRP A 59 -13.42 7.59 -10.21
CA TRP A 59 -12.02 7.44 -9.86
C TRP A 59 -11.38 8.75 -9.35
N ILE A 60 -11.68 9.88 -10.00
CA ILE A 60 -11.24 11.20 -9.54
C ILE A 60 -11.77 11.49 -8.13
N ASN A 61 -13.06 11.19 -7.86
CA ASN A 61 -13.63 11.35 -6.53
C ASN A 61 -12.95 10.44 -5.52
N HIS A 62 -12.68 9.18 -5.85
CA HIS A 62 -11.90 8.27 -5.00
C HIS A 62 -10.55 8.89 -4.58
N LEU A 63 -9.82 9.52 -5.49
CA LEU A 63 -8.58 10.20 -5.15
C LEU A 63 -8.80 11.41 -4.22
N ARG A 64 -9.82 12.22 -4.49
CA ARG A 64 -10.18 13.38 -3.67
C ARG A 64 -10.62 12.97 -2.25
N ASP A 65 -11.42 11.93 -2.14
CA ASP A 65 -11.89 11.37 -0.86
C ASP A 65 -10.71 10.83 -0.01
N ASN A 66 -9.59 10.47 -0.69
CA ASN A 66 -8.34 10.10 -0.06
C ASN A 66 -7.33 11.26 0.07
N GLY A 67 -7.80 12.50 -0.03
CA GLY A 67 -7.04 13.71 0.29
C GLY A 67 -6.14 14.25 -0.83
N LEU A 68 -6.23 13.72 -2.07
CA LEU A 68 -5.43 14.26 -3.17
C LEU A 68 -6.13 15.45 -3.85
N GLU A 69 -5.35 16.46 -4.20
CA GLU A 69 -5.83 17.54 -5.04
C GLU A 69 -5.83 17.10 -6.51
N VAL A 70 -7.01 17.06 -7.15
CA VAL A 70 -7.17 16.59 -8.53
C VAL A 70 -7.71 17.68 -9.44
N VAL A 71 -6.96 18.02 -10.48
CA VAL A 71 -7.40 18.83 -11.62
C VAL A 71 -8.00 17.89 -12.66
N ASP A 72 -9.28 18.05 -12.93
CA ASP A 72 -10.04 17.22 -13.89
C ASP A 72 -10.09 17.91 -15.26
N ASN A 73 -9.28 17.45 -16.21
CA ASN A 73 -9.24 17.96 -17.56
C ASN A 73 -10.10 17.09 -18.48
N ILE A 74 -11.12 17.69 -19.06
CA ILE A 74 -11.93 17.07 -20.10
C ILE A 74 -11.27 17.33 -21.44
N VAL A 75 -10.98 16.26 -22.18
CA VAL A 75 -10.35 16.32 -23.51
C VAL A 75 -11.20 15.56 -24.55
N GLU A 76 -11.11 15.98 -25.81
CA GLU A 76 -11.81 15.33 -26.89
C GLU A 76 -11.23 13.95 -27.22
N ASP A 77 -9.90 13.85 -27.25
CA ASP A 77 -9.16 12.61 -27.51
C ASP A 77 -8.10 12.33 -26.46
N VAL A 78 -8.40 11.38 -25.60
CA VAL A 78 -7.48 10.92 -24.55
C VAL A 78 -6.26 10.19 -25.14
N SER A 79 -6.34 9.69 -26.39
CA SER A 79 -5.23 8.97 -27.04
C SER A 79 -4.00 9.85 -27.25
N VAL A 80 -4.20 11.14 -27.47
CA VAL A 80 -3.12 12.14 -27.57
C VAL A 80 -2.31 12.17 -26.28
N ILE A 81 -2.97 12.21 -25.14
CA ILE A 81 -2.34 12.21 -23.79
C ILE A 81 -1.60 10.90 -23.56
N LYS A 82 -2.22 9.75 -23.92
CA LYS A 82 -1.60 8.42 -23.77
C LYS A 82 -0.31 8.30 -24.60
N ASN A 83 -0.29 8.87 -25.80
CA ASN A 83 0.90 8.90 -26.65
C ASN A 83 1.97 9.80 -26.05
N GLN A 84 1.63 10.99 -25.59
CA GLN A 84 2.53 11.91 -24.92
C GLN A 84 3.19 11.28 -23.68
N TYR A 85 2.43 10.53 -22.88
CA TYR A 85 2.90 9.85 -21.69
C TYR A 85 3.56 8.49 -21.98
N GLN A 86 3.66 8.12 -23.26
CA GLN A 86 4.27 6.87 -23.72
C GLN A 86 3.66 5.63 -23.04
N ILE A 87 2.33 5.64 -22.86
CA ILE A 87 1.62 4.52 -22.25
C ILE A 87 1.54 3.38 -23.27
N PRO A 88 2.09 2.17 -22.93
CA PRO A 88 2.04 1.01 -23.82
C PRO A 88 0.60 0.65 -24.21
N ASN A 89 0.37 0.31 -25.48
CA ASN A 89 -0.97 0.04 -26.00
C ASN A 89 -1.72 -1.04 -25.22
N ASN A 90 -1.02 -2.08 -24.78
CA ASN A 90 -1.59 -3.18 -24.01
C ASN A 90 -1.92 -2.83 -22.54
N LEU A 91 -1.55 -1.64 -22.07
CA LEU A 91 -1.88 -1.15 -20.73
C LEU A 91 -2.93 -0.03 -20.74
N ARG A 92 -3.38 0.43 -21.92
CA ARG A 92 -4.32 1.54 -22.03
C ARG A 92 -5.69 1.20 -21.47
N SER A 93 -6.28 2.18 -20.78
CA SER A 93 -7.60 2.15 -20.19
C SER A 93 -8.41 3.39 -20.60
N CYS A 94 -9.43 3.78 -19.84
CA CYS A 94 -10.37 4.85 -20.22
C CYS A 94 -9.85 6.27 -19.97
N HIS A 95 -8.91 6.48 -19.04
CA HIS A 95 -8.34 7.79 -18.72
C HIS A 95 -6.86 7.69 -18.37
N SER A 96 -6.19 8.83 -18.37
CA SER A 96 -4.80 8.95 -17.95
C SER A 96 -4.65 10.09 -16.96
N ALA A 97 -3.65 10.01 -16.08
CA ALA A 97 -3.30 11.10 -15.20
C ALA A 97 -1.78 11.24 -15.07
N GLN A 98 -1.34 12.42 -14.60
CA GLN A 98 0.04 12.73 -14.23
C GLN A 98 0.08 13.13 -12.78
N ILE A 99 1.00 12.52 -12.01
CA ILE A 99 1.31 12.91 -10.64
C ILE A 99 2.83 13.06 -10.55
N ALA A 100 3.31 14.29 -10.38
CA ALA A 100 4.73 14.62 -10.52
C ALA A 100 5.31 14.05 -11.84
N ASN A 101 6.29 13.18 -11.76
CA ASN A 101 6.96 12.57 -12.92
C ASN A 101 6.36 11.22 -13.34
N TYR A 102 5.29 10.76 -12.67
CA TYR A 102 4.69 9.45 -12.95
C TYR A 102 3.39 9.58 -13.72
N SER A 103 3.24 8.79 -14.75
CA SER A 103 1.98 8.60 -15.47
C SER A 103 1.14 7.52 -14.79
N ILE A 104 -0.14 7.79 -14.59
CA ILE A 104 -1.11 6.87 -14.02
C ILE A 104 -2.14 6.56 -15.10
N GLU A 105 -2.36 5.29 -15.40
CA GLU A 105 -3.29 4.88 -16.45
C GLU A 105 -4.41 4.03 -15.87
N GLY A 106 -5.66 4.44 -16.10
CA GLY A 106 -6.86 3.73 -15.68
C GLY A 106 -7.10 3.77 -14.16
N HIS A 107 -7.85 2.82 -13.66
CA HIS A 107 -8.43 2.79 -12.31
C HIS A 107 -7.46 2.31 -11.23
N VAL A 108 -6.28 2.95 -11.15
CA VAL A 108 -5.24 2.63 -10.16
C VAL A 108 -5.72 3.03 -8.77
N PRO A 109 -5.69 2.11 -7.77
CA PRO A 109 -6.13 2.42 -6.42
C PRO A 109 -5.13 3.28 -5.66
N ILE A 110 -5.61 4.02 -4.66
CA ILE A 110 -4.79 4.96 -3.88
C ILE A 110 -3.63 4.26 -3.17
N GLU A 111 -3.79 3.01 -2.75
CA GLU A 111 -2.75 2.21 -2.08
C GLU A 111 -1.55 2.00 -2.99
N SER A 112 -1.78 1.71 -4.27
CA SER A 112 -0.71 1.55 -5.27
C SER A 112 -0.07 2.89 -5.62
N ILE A 113 -0.82 3.99 -5.64
CA ILE A 113 -0.27 5.34 -5.79
C ILE A 113 0.61 5.70 -4.58
N ASN A 114 0.14 5.46 -3.36
CA ASN A 114 0.93 5.66 -2.14
C ASN A 114 2.20 4.81 -2.12
N LYS A 115 2.12 3.55 -2.56
CA LYS A 115 3.27 2.68 -2.72
C LYS A 115 4.28 3.26 -3.70
N LEU A 116 3.82 3.77 -4.85
CA LEU A 116 4.66 4.41 -5.88
C LEU A 116 5.47 5.57 -5.28
N PHE A 117 4.84 6.42 -4.48
CA PHE A 117 5.50 7.58 -3.87
C PHE A 117 6.40 7.23 -2.68
N ARG A 118 6.16 6.12 -1.99
CA ARG A 118 7.08 5.60 -0.98
C ARG A 118 8.33 4.98 -1.59
N GLU A 119 8.16 4.16 -2.63
CA GLU A 119 9.25 3.41 -3.24
C GLU A 119 10.06 4.23 -4.24
N LYS A 120 9.45 5.22 -4.86
CA LYS A 120 10.05 6.11 -5.87
C LYS A 120 10.87 5.37 -6.94
N PRO A 121 10.30 4.32 -7.56
CA PRO A 121 11.04 3.50 -8.51
C PRO A 121 11.37 4.28 -9.79
N ASN A 122 12.46 3.91 -10.46
CA ASN A 122 12.82 4.49 -11.76
C ASN A 122 11.97 3.86 -12.89
N ILE A 123 10.73 4.30 -13.02
CA ILE A 123 9.73 3.90 -14.01
C ILE A 123 9.02 5.12 -14.59
N ASN A 124 8.30 4.94 -15.70
CA ASN A 124 7.50 6.02 -16.31
C ASN A 124 6.14 6.17 -15.62
N GLY A 125 5.56 5.07 -15.17
CA GLY A 125 4.25 5.09 -14.54
C GLY A 125 3.74 3.70 -14.17
N ILE A 126 2.49 3.71 -13.66
CA ILE A 126 1.74 2.50 -13.31
C ILE A 126 0.37 2.50 -13.99
N ALA A 127 -0.18 1.32 -14.24
CA ALA A 127 -1.41 1.15 -15.01
C ALA A 127 -2.27 0.01 -14.50
N VAL A 128 -3.58 0.20 -14.53
CA VAL A 128 -4.59 -0.85 -14.47
C VAL A 128 -5.23 -0.95 -15.85
N PRO A 129 -4.85 -1.94 -16.69
CA PRO A 129 -5.41 -2.10 -18.02
C PRO A 129 -6.88 -2.54 -17.94
N GLY A 130 -7.68 -2.09 -18.89
CA GLY A 130 -9.12 -2.36 -18.90
C GLY A 130 -9.86 -1.61 -17.79
N MET A 131 -10.91 -2.23 -17.29
CA MET A 131 -11.81 -1.68 -16.25
C MET A 131 -12.28 -2.83 -15.34
N PRO A 132 -11.38 -3.45 -14.55
CA PRO A 132 -11.75 -4.60 -13.73
C PRO A 132 -12.79 -4.21 -12.68
N LEU A 133 -13.78 -5.08 -12.48
CA LEU A 133 -14.80 -4.89 -11.45
C LEU A 133 -14.15 -4.88 -10.07
N GLY A 134 -14.58 -3.91 -9.22
CA GLY A 134 -13.99 -3.67 -7.91
C GLY A 134 -12.79 -2.72 -7.90
N SER A 135 -12.26 -2.30 -9.09
CA SER A 135 -11.32 -1.19 -9.11
C SER A 135 -12.02 0.14 -8.81
N PRO A 136 -11.32 1.15 -8.25
CA PRO A 136 -11.94 2.42 -7.85
C PRO A 136 -12.70 3.09 -8.99
N GLY A 137 -13.99 3.36 -8.79
CA GLY A 137 -14.90 3.91 -9.81
C GLY A 137 -15.60 2.85 -10.66
N MET A 138 -15.27 1.57 -10.49
CA MET A 138 -15.88 0.41 -11.13
C MET A 138 -16.67 -0.48 -10.16
N GLU A 139 -16.99 0.04 -8.99
CA GLU A 139 -17.82 -0.62 -8.00
C GLU A 139 -19.27 -0.74 -8.51
N MET A 140 -19.88 -1.91 -8.31
CA MET A 140 -21.29 -2.11 -8.60
C MET A 140 -22.16 -1.55 -7.47
N HIS A 141 -23.08 -0.66 -7.81
CA HIS A 141 -24.01 -0.02 -6.86
C HIS A 141 -25.35 -0.76 -6.77
N SER A 142 -25.42 -2.06 -7.03
CA SER A 142 -26.65 -2.80 -6.84
C SER A 142 -26.75 -3.34 -5.41
N HIS A 143 -27.94 -3.23 -4.81
CA HIS A 143 -28.24 -3.83 -3.50
C HIS A 143 -28.11 -5.37 -3.47
N GLN A 144 -27.75 -5.99 -4.59
CA GLN A 144 -27.56 -7.43 -4.77
C GLN A 144 -26.14 -7.85 -5.14
N SER A 145 -25.19 -6.89 -5.25
CA SER A 145 -23.79 -7.23 -5.49
C SER A 145 -23.14 -7.72 -4.20
N HIS A 146 -22.72 -8.97 -4.20
CA HIS A 146 -21.89 -9.54 -3.15
C HIS A 146 -20.42 -9.22 -3.44
N SER A 147 -19.58 -9.10 -2.42
CA SER A 147 -18.13 -8.91 -2.57
C SER A 147 -17.43 -9.99 -3.41
N HIS A 148 -18.11 -11.09 -3.67
CA HIS A 148 -17.67 -12.18 -4.55
C HIS A 148 -17.68 -11.84 -6.04
N ASP A 149 -18.32 -10.74 -6.45
CA ASP A 149 -18.41 -10.32 -7.86
C ASP A 149 -17.21 -9.48 -8.29
N TYR A 150 -16.32 -9.13 -7.36
CA TYR A 150 -15.13 -8.33 -7.66
C TYR A 150 -13.97 -9.20 -8.17
N GLU A 151 -13.25 -8.66 -9.12
CA GLU A 151 -12.14 -9.37 -9.76
C GLU A 151 -10.81 -9.02 -9.11
N ASN A 152 -9.99 -10.05 -8.87
CA ASN A 152 -8.58 -9.80 -8.55
C ASN A 152 -7.88 -9.22 -9.78
N TYR A 153 -7.21 -8.08 -9.62
CA TYR A 153 -6.53 -7.44 -10.74
C TYR A 153 -5.09 -7.05 -10.40
N LYS A 154 -4.36 -6.68 -11.43
CA LYS A 154 -2.94 -6.33 -11.31
C LYS A 154 -2.74 -4.88 -11.69
N VAL A 155 -1.87 -4.21 -10.95
CA VAL A 155 -1.27 -2.94 -11.34
C VAL A 155 0.06 -3.25 -11.99
N PHE A 156 0.29 -2.71 -13.18
CA PHE A 156 1.54 -2.88 -13.92
C PHE A 156 2.37 -1.61 -13.87
N SER A 157 3.68 -1.74 -13.73
CA SER A 157 4.60 -0.65 -14.01
C SER A 157 5.05 -0.69 -15.46
N PHE A 158 5.41 0.46 -16.03
CA PHE A 158 6.00 0.57 -17.35
C PHE A 158 7.11 1.63 -17.39
N ASN A 159 8.05 1.45 -18.29
CA ASN A 159 9.13 2.40 -18.52
C ASN A 159 9.07 3.00 -19.93
N LYS A 160 9.97 3.95 -20.25
CA LYS A 160 10.04 4.62 -21.55
C LYS A 160 10.29 3.68 -22.74
N THR A 161 10.84 2.50 -22.49
CA THR A 161 11.07 1.50 -23.54
C THR A 161 9.89 0.56 -23.75
N GLY A 162 8.75 0.78 -23.03
CA GLY A 162 7.57 -0.07 -23.11
C GLY A 162 7.67 -1.36 -22.29
N LYS A 163 8.77 -1.60 -21.55
CA LYS A 163 8.91 -2.78 -20.70
C LYS A 163 7.96 -2.68 -19.51
N THR A 164 7.20 -3.74 -19.29
CA THR A 164 6.20 -3.83 -18.22
C THR A 164 6.55 -4.88 -17.18
N LYS A 165 6.10 -4.67 -15.92
CA LYS A 165 6.19 -5.63 -14.82
C LYS A 165 4.95 -5.51 -13.93
N ILE A 166 4.63 -6.55 -13.18
CA ILE A 166 3.64 -6.44 -12.11
C ILE A 166 4.23 -5.54 -11.02
N PHE A 167 3.51 -4.47 -10.70
CA PHE A 167 3.84 -3.53 -9.63
C PHE A 167 3.10 -3.88 -8.35
N ASP A 168 1.81 -4.25 -8.48
CA ASP A 168 0.96 -4.62 -7.35
C ASP A 168 -0.10 -5.65 -7.75
N LYS A 169 -0.66 -6.36 -6.76
CA LYS A 169 -1.78 -7.29 -6.93
C LYS A 169 -2.88 -6.89 -5.97
N ILE A 170 -4.05 -6.63 -6.48
CA ILE A 170 -5.19 -6.13 -5.71
C ILE A 170 -6.25 -7.23 -5.63
N SER A 171 -6.73 -7.45 -4.40
CA SER A 171 -7.90 -8.29 -4.09
C SER A 171 -8.90 -7.38 -3.39
N PRO A 172 -9.95 -6.89 -4.11
CA PRO A 172 -10.95 -5.97 -3.58
C PRO A 172 -11.81 -6.59 -2.48
#